data_54d3af27013e71f3cf5d1978d5bea31a
#
_entry.id   54d3af27013e71f3cf5d1978d5bea31a
#
_cell.length_a   1.000
_cell.length_b   1.000
_cell.length_c   1.000
_cell.angle_alpha   90.00
_cell.angle_beta   90.00
_cell.angle_gamma   90.00
#
_symmetry.space_group_name_H-M   'P 1'
#
loop_
_entity.id
_entity.type
_entity.pdbx_description
1 polymer ?
#
loop_
_entity_poly.entity_id
_entity_poly.type
_entity_poly.pdbx_seq_one_letter_code
_entity_poly.pdbx_strand_id
1 'polypeptide(L)'
;MNAVDKYYRTKQELLQEGSYAVKIFCDASLKDGVLVSAIYIDDHIRIHTKTKYLKDVKNIQKGEAYAIKMALDHIAKHFYKEAVIYTEIDSIIHTHLFSVVLGKTKIQEIPKQLRPTARMHQKLWSQFRYVYQMNKRIVLQKIDSNKNPAHAIACQKREEFLHPQVRPAWKRWMIFLCNRLIAQLSK
;
A
#
# COMPACT_ATOMS: atom_id res chain seq x y z
N MET A 1 7.12 29.62 7.97
CA MET A 1 6.58 28.26 8.31
C MET A 1 7.64 27.25 7.92
N ASN A 2 8.13 26.46 8.86
CA ASN A 2 9.14 25.44 8.59
C ASN A 2 8.48 24.21 7.88
N ALA A 3 9.31 23.29 7.38
CA ALA A 3 8.83 22.13 6.62
C ALA A 3 7.98 21.17 7.47
N VAL A 4 8.23 21.10 8.77
CA VAL A 4 7.47 20.27 9.73
C VAL A 4 6.04 20.80 9.87
N ASP A 5 5.91 22.12 10.11
CA ASP A 5 4.61 22.77 10.25
C ASP A 5 3.79 22.63 8.96
N LYS A 6 4.45 22.80 7.80
CA LYS A 6 3.83 22.62 6.49
C LYS A 6 3.29 21.20 6.32
N TYR A 7 4.05 20.19 6.72
CA TYR A 7 3.61 18.79 6.66
C TYR A 7 2.39 18.53 7.53
N TYR A 8 2.42 18.96 8.81
CA TYR A 8 1.30 18.73 9.72
C TYR A 8 0.04 19.49 9.29
N ARG A 9 0.19 20.70 8.78
CA ARG A 9 -0.94 21.43 8.20
C ARG A 9 -1.53 20.69 7.00
N THR A 10 -0.69 20.24 6.06
CA THR A 10 -1.14 19.41 4.93
C THR A 10 -1.85 18.16 5.41
N LYS A 11 -1.32 17.49 6.44
CA LYS A 11 -1.94 16.29 7.00
C LYS A 11 -3.33 16.59 7.57
N GLN A 12 -3.47 17.68 8.31
CA GLN A 12 -4.78 18.10 8.85
C GLN A 12 -5.78 18.38 7.72
N GLU A 13 -5.38 19.12 6.69
CA GLU A 13 -6.22 19.44 5.53
C GLU A 13 -6.70 18.17 4.81
N LEU A 14 -5.81 17.19 4.57
CA LEU A 14 -6.15 15.96 3.85
C LEU A 14 -6.97 14.96 4.67
N LEU A 15 -6.95 15.08 6.01
CA LEU A 15 -7.73 14.22 6.91
C LEU A 15 -9.10 14.82 7.28
N GLN A 16 -9.40 16.06 6.86
CA GLN A 16 -10.70 16.66 7.11
C GLN A 16 -11.82 15.91 6.40
N GLU A 17 -13.01 15.94 7.01
CA GLU A 17 -14.22 15.42 6.40
C GLU A 17 -14.53 16.21 5.11
N GLY A 18 -14.85 15.49 4.03
CA GLY A 18 -15.08 16.11 2.71
C GLY A 18 -13.80 16.35 1.88
N SER A 19 -12.63 15.96 2.37
CA SER A 19 -11.40 15.98 1.54
C SER A 19 -11.54 15.05 0.33
N TYR A 20 -11.15 15.53 -0.85
CA TYR A 20 -11.08 14.75 -2.09
C TYR A 20 -9.79 13.94 -2.24
N ALA A 21 -8.96 13.86 -1.20
CA ALA A 21 -7.75 13.06 -1.23
C ALA A 21 -8.07 11.58 -1.39
N VAL A 22 -7.39 10.92 -2.32
CA VAL A 22 -7.52 9.47 -2.49
C VAL A 22 -7.07 8.76 -1.22
N LYS A 23 -7.87 7.82 -0.73
CA LYS A 23 -7.57 7.02 0.45
C LYS A 23 -7.00 5.68 0.01
N ILE A 24 -5.79 5.37 0.45
CA ILE A 24 -5.14 4.09 0.14
C ILE A 24 -4.77 3.40 1.44
N PHE A 25 -5.36 2.26 1.68
CA PHE A 25 -5.11 1.42 2.84
C PHE A 25 -4.10 0.35 2.46
N CYS A 26 -3.08 0.16 3.28
CA CYS A 26 -1.98 -0.75 3.05
C CYS A 26 -1.87 -1.74 4.19
N ASP A 27 -1.70 -3.01 3.86
CA ASP A 27 -1.45 -4.06 4.83
C ASP A 27 -0.73 -5.25 4.22
N ALA A 28 -0.24 -6.15 5.08
CA ALA A 28 0.31 -7.43 4.68
C ALA A 28 -0.09 -8.54 5.64
N SER A 29 -0.17 -9.76 5.15
CA SER A 29 -0.46 -10.93 5.94
C SER A 29 0.57 -12.03 5.67
N LEU A 30 1.16 -12.59 6.74
CA LEU A 30 2.20 -13.61 6.67
C LEU A 30 1.75 -14.85 7.43
N LYS A 31 1.80 -16.02 6.79
CA LYS A 31 1.58 -17.34 7.41
C LYS A 31 2.28 -18.41 6.56
N ASP A 32 2.88 -19.39 7.21
CA ASP A 32 3.52 -20.56 6.58
C ASP A 32 4.48 -20.20 5.43
N GLY A 33 5.28 -19.12 5.61
CA GLY A 33 6.24 -18.65 4.61
C GLY A 33 5.61 -17.92 3.41
N VAL A 34 4.29 -17.78 3.38
CA VAL A 34 3.56 -17.05 2.35
C VAL A 34 3.17 -15.67 2.88
N LEU A 35 3.65 -14.64 2.21
CA LEU A 35 3.31 -13.26 2.51
C LEU A 35 2.49 -12.69 1.36
N VAL A 36 1.38 -12.04 1.72
CA VAL A 36 0.56 -11.27 0.79
C VAL A 36 0.54 -9.82 1.22
N SER A 37 1.01 -8.93 0.35
CA SER A 37 0.82 -7.50 0.50
C SER A 37 -0.42 -7.07 -0.26
N ALA A 38 -1.27 -6.24 0.35
CA ALA A 38 -2.51 -5.76 -0.23
C ALA A 38 -2.63 -4.24 -0.11
N ILE A 39 -3.27 -3.64 -1.10
CA ILE A 39 -3.77 -2.27 -1.02
C ILE A 39 -5.24 -2.22 -1.41
N TYR A 40 -5.98 -1.40 -0.68
CA TYR A 40 -7.36 -1.03 -0.96
C TYR A 40 -7.36 0.47 -1.26
N ILE A 41 -7.93 0.86 -2.37
CA ILE A 41 -7.90 2.23 -2.90
C ILE A 41 -9.34 2.70 -3.05
N ASP A 42 -9.65 3.80 -2.38
CA ASP A 42 -10.91 4.53 -2.53
C ASP A 42 -10.60 5.89 -3.17
N ASP A 43 -10.98 6.06 -4.42
CA ASP A 43 -10.81 7.29 -5.19
C ASP A 43 -12.11 8.11 -5.28
N HIS A 44 -13.05 7.87 -4.38
CA HIS A 44 -14.39 8.48 -4.29
C HIS A 44 -15.36 8.13 -5.45
N ILE A 45 -14.86 7.54 -6.53
CA ILE A 45 -15.67 7.11 -7.67
C ILE A 45 -15.86 5.60 -7.63
N ARG A 46 -14.80 4.88 -7.29
CA ARG A 46 -14.77 3.42 -7.27
C ARG A 46 -13.69 2.89 -6.33
N ILE A 47 -13.87 1.65 -5.96
CA ILE A 47 -12.94 0.92 -5.12
C ILE A 47 -12.07 0.00 -5.98
N HIS A 48 -10.77 0.05 -5.75
CA HIS A 48 -9.81 -0.84 -6.38
C HIS A 48 -9.01 -1.62 -5.33
N THR A 49 -8.67 -2.85 -5.63
CA THR A 49 -7.78 -3.64 -4.80
C THR A 49 -6.61 -4.17 -5.61
N LYS A 50 -5.43 -4.23 -5.02
CA LYS A 50 -4.26 -4.87 -5.62
C LYS A 50 -3.58 -5.73 -4.57
N THR A 51 -3.10 -6.90 -4.98
CA THR A 51 -2.38 -7.81 -4.10
C THR A 51 -1.10 -8.30 -4.77
N LYS A 52 -0.09 -8.61 -3.95
CA LYS A 52 1.16 -9.21 -4.41
C LYS A 52 1.56 -10.33 -3.45
N TYR A 53 1.83 -11.49 -4.02
CA TYR A 53 2.39 -12.63 -3.30
C TYR A 53 3.91 -12.55 -3.29
N LEU A 54 4.49 -12.75 -2.13
CA LEU A 54 5.94 -12.83 -1.92
C LEU A 54 6.23 -14.15 -1.22
N LYS A 55 7.03 -14.99 -1.86
CA LYS A 55 7.46 -16.28 -1.30
C LYS A 55 8.73 -16.10 -0.47
N ASP A 56 8.95 -17.01 0.47
CA ASP A 56 10.16 -17.11 1.28
C ASP A 56 10.48 -15.84 2.09
N VAL A 57 9.46 -15.07 2.43
CA VAL A 57 9.58 -13.87 3.26
C VAL A 57 9.23 -14.21 4.71
N LYS A 58 10.20 -14.02 5.61
CA LYS A 58 10.04 -14.28 7.04
C LYS A 58 9.69 -13.04 7.88
N ASN A 59 9.56 -11.88 7.25
CA ASN A 59 9.38 -10.61 7.95
C ASN A 59 8.16 -9.87 7.41
N ILE A 60 7.14 -9.76 8.26
CA ILE A 60 5.89 -9.04 7.95
C ILE A 60 6.12 -7.57 7.60
N GLN A 61 7.06 -6.89 8.26
CA GLN A 61 7.36 -5.48 7.99
C GLN A 61 7.83 -5.24 6.55
N LYS A 62 8.49 -6.23 5.92
CA LYS A 62 8.84 -6.14 4.49
C LYS A 62 7.59 -6.16 3.61
N GLY A 63 6.60 -6.93 4.00
CA GLY A 63 5.31 -7.00 3.30
C GLY A 63 4.55 -5.68 3.37
N GLU A 64 4.49 -5.10 4.54
CA GLU A 64 3.83 -3.83 4.74
C GLU A 64 4.56 -2.68 4.03
N ALA A 65 5.89 -2.64 4.10
CA ALA A 65 6.68 -1.71 3.31
C ALA A 65 6.44 -1.89 1.80
N TYR A 66 6.22 -3.13 1.35
CA TYR A 66 5.89 -3.42 -0.03
C TYR A 66 4.48 -2.94 -0.41
N ALA A 67 3.49 -3.07 0.49
CA ALA A 67 2.15 -2.53 0.29
C ALA A 67 2.19 -1.00 0.10
N ILE A 68 2.96 -0.29 0.93
CA ILE A 68 3.16 1.16 0.77
C ILE A 68 3.86 1.47 -0.57
N LYS A 69 4.85 0.66 -0.96
CA LYS A 69 5.45 0.80 -2.29
C LYS A 69 4.41 0.68 -3.41
N MET A 70 3.51 -0.30 -3.33
CA MET A 70 2.43 -0.46 -4.30
C MET A 70 1.50 0.76 -4.32
N ALA A 71 1.20 1.37 -3.18
CA ALA A 71 0.42 2.59 -3.08
C ALA A 71 1.13 3.77 -3.77
N LEU A 72 2.41 3.97 -3.49
CA LEU A 72 3.22 5.02 -4.12
C LEU A 72 3.33 4.84 -5.63
N ASP A 73 3.54 3.61 -6.11
CA ASP A 73 3.56 3.28 -7.54
C ASP A 73 2.20 3.59 -8.19
N HIS A 74 1.10 3.33 -7.45
CA HIS A 74 -0.24 3.63 -7.93
C HIS A 74 -0.45 5.15 -8.03
N ILE A 75 -0.12 5.91 -6.99
CA ILE A 75 -0.21 7.38 -6.99
C ILE A 75 0.66 7.98 -8.11
N ALA A 76 1.86 7.45 -8.33
CA ALA A 76 2.75 7.94 -9.37
C ALA A 76 2.20 7.75 -10.79
N LYS A 77 1.49 6.63 -11.02
CA LYS A 77 0.92 6.27 -12.34
C LYS A 77 -0.41 6.94 -12.66
N HIS A 78 -1.10 7.45 -11.65
CA HIS A 78 -2.40 8.10 -11.80
C HIS A 78 -2.32 9.61 -11.54
N PHE A 79 -3.30 10.35 -12.03
CA PHE A 79 -3.33 11.82 -11.93
C PHE A 79 -3.76 12.35 -10.55
N TYR A 80 -3.69 11.52 -9.50
CA TYR A 80 -4.00 11.98 -8.15
C TYR A 80 -2.99 13.03 -7.68
N LYS A 81 -3.49 14.18 -7.27
CA LYS A 81 -2.67 15.26 -6.68
C LYS A 81 -2.48 15.09 -5.19
N GLU A 82 -3.47 14.49 -4.52
CA GLU A 82 -3.55 14.36 -3.08
C GLU A 82 -3.90 12.93 -2.69
N ALA A 83 -3.20 12.38 -1.71
CA ALA A 83 -3.47 11.05 -1.20
C ALA A 83 -3.14 10.90 0.29
N VAL A 84 -3.96 10.12 1.00
CA VAL A 84 -3.69 9.64 2.35
C VAL A 84 -3.41 8.15 2.27
N ILE A 85 -2.22 7.73 2.70
CA ILE A 85 -1.84 6.33 2.81
C ILE A 85 -2.01 5.91 4.27
N TYR A 86 -2.90 4.96 4.51
CA TYR A 86 -3.15 4.37 5.82
C TYR A 86 -2.31 3.11 6.00
N THR A 87 -1.62 3.00 7.14
CA THR A 87 -0.77 1.85 7.49
C THR A 87 -0.78 1.62 8.99
N GLU A 88 -0.52 0.40 9.43
CA GLU A 88 -0.44 0.02 10.85
C GLU A 88 0.94 0.29 11.45
N ILE A 89 1.98 0.49 10.64
CA ILE A 89 3.38 0.59 11.10
C ILE A 89 3.80 2.03 11.40
N ASP A 90 3.93 2.36 12.67
CA ASP A 90 4.45 3.65 13.15
C ASP A 90 5.86 3.96 12.61
N SER A 91 6.73 2.96 12.56
CA SER A 91 8.11 3.16 12.12
C SER A 91 8.21 3.66 10.68
N ILE A 92 7.29 3.27 9.81
CA ILE A 92 7.22 3.76 8.43
C ILE A 92 6.71 5.19 8.39
N ILE A 93 5.75 5.55 9.25
CA ILE A 93 5.25 6.93 9.36
C ILE A 93 6.38 7.87 9.77
N HIS A 94 7.19 7.50 10.75
CA HIS A 94 8.37 8.28 11.13
C HIS A 94 9.39 8.39 10.00
N THR A 95 9.67 7.30 9.30
CA THR A 95 10.56 7.29 8.14
C THR A 95 10.07 8.23 7.03
N HIS A 96 8.77 8.22 6.77
CA HIS A 96 8.15 9.13 5.82
C HIS A 96 8.33 10.59 6.26
N LEU A 97 8.06 10.91 7.52
CA LEU A 97 8.24 12.25 8.05
C LEU A 97 9.66 12.77 7.80
N PHE A 98 10.68 11.96 8.09
CA PHE A 98 12.07 12.34 7.83
C PHE A 98 12.34 12.57 6.34
N SER A 99 11.82 11.72 5.45
CA SER A 99 12.04 11.87 4.01
C SER A 99 11.43 13.15 3.44
N VAL A 100 10.27 13.55 3.96
CA VAL A 100 9.50 14.70 3.48
C VAL A 100 9.97 16.00 4.09
N VAL A 101 10.13 16.01 5.42
CA VAL A 101 10.37 17.22 6.20
C VAL A 101 11.83 17.65 6.12
N LEU A 102 12.75 16.70 6.16
CA LEU A 102 14.19 16.98 6.21
C LEU A 102 14.85 16.88 4.82
N GLY A 103 14.08 16.55 3.79
CA GLY A 103 14.53 16.55 2.40
C GLY A 103 15.68 15.58 2.12
N LYS A 104 16.92 16.05 2.19
CA LYS A 104 18.13 15.25 1.94
C LYS A 104 18.74 14.68 3.22
N THR A 105 17.93 14.25 4.17
CA THR A 105 18.41 13.73 5.45
C THR A 105 19.37 12.56 5.27
N LYS A 106 20.55 12.64 5.82
CA LYS A 106 21.46 11.51 5.93
C LYS A 106 21.05 10.63 7.11
N ILE A 107 21.32 9.32 7.00
CA ILE A 107 20.98 8.37 8.10
C ILE A 107 21.64 8.81 9.43
N GLN A 108 22.81 9.46 9.38
CA GLN A 108 23.51 9.97 10.54
C GLN A 108 22.74 11.08 11.29
N GLU A 109 21.90 11.82 10.60
CA GLU A 109 21.08 12.91 11.15
C GLU A 109 19.78 12.39 11.81
N ILE A 110 19.43 11.12 11.58
CA ILE A 110 18.28 10.47 12.20
C ILE A 110 18.65 10.04 13.62
N PRO A 111 17.75 10.19 14.60
CA PRO A 111 17.95 9.68 15.96
C PRO A 111 18.44 8.23 15.95
N LYS A 112 19.44 7.90 16.78
CA LYS A 112 20.09 6.58 16.80
C LYS A 112 19.09 5.42 16.86
N GLN A 113 18.04 5.57 17.65
CA GLN A 113 16.99 4.56 17.86
C GLN A 113 16.21 4.23 16.56
N LEU A 114 16.05 5.21 15.67
CA LEU A 114 15.28 5.08 14.42
C LEU A 114 16.15 4.67 13.21
N ARG A 115 17.48 4.67 13.34
CA ARG A 115 18.39 4.35 12.24
C ARG A 115 18.22 2.94 11.66
N PRO A 116 18.04 1.87 12.46
CA PRO A 116 17.79 0.53 11.90
C PRO A 116 16.55 0.49 11.02
N THR A 117 15.44 1.08 11.48
CA THR A 117 14.19 1.18 10.75
C THR A 117 14.34 2.03 9.49
N ALA A 118 15.03 3.16 9.59
CA ALA A 118 15.30 4.03 8.46
C ALA A 118 16.10 3.32 7.36
N ARG A 119 17.11 2.52 7.72
CA ARG A 119 17.88 1.69 6.77
C ARG A 119 17.01 0.65 6.09
N MET A 120 16.15 -0.02 6.85
CA MET A 120 15.23 -1.02 6.32
C MET A 120 14.28 -0.43 5.27
N HIS A 121 13.86 0.81 5.47
CA HIS A 121 12.90 1.50 4.59
C HIS A 121 13.55 2.50 3.62
N GLN A 122 14.87 2.46 3.44
CA GLN A 122 15.60 3.42 2.58
C GLN A 122 15.08 3.46 1.14
N LYS A 123 14.64 2.34 0.60
CA LYS A 123 14.01 2.29 -0.74
C LYS A 123 12.69 3.06 -0.80
N LEU A 124 11.90 3.02 0.26
CA LEU A 124 10.68 3.80 0.36
C LEU A 124 10.95 5.31 0.38
N TRP A 125 12.02 5.76 1.01
CA TRP A 125 12.41 7.17 1.01
C TRP A 125 12.65 7.72 -0.40
N SER A 126 13.37 6.96 -1.22
CA SER A 126 13.61 7.37 -2.60
C SER A 126 12.30 7.49 -3.38
N GLN A 127 11.38 6.60 -3.13
CA GLN A 127 10.09 6.57 -3.78
C GLN A 127 9.16 7.69 -3.31
N PHE A 128 9.13 7.98 -2.01
CA PHE A 128 8.44 9.16 -1.48
C PHE A 128 8.97 10.44 -2.10
N ARG A 129 10.30 10.63 -2.15
CA ARG A 129 10.91 11.80 -2.79
C ARG A 129 10.50 11.94 -4.25
N TYR A 130 10.51 10.84 -5.00
CA TYR A 130 10.08 10.84 -6.39
C TYR A 130 8.65 11.34 -6.53
N VAL A 131 7.73 10.84 -5.71
CA VAL A 131 6.31 11.25 -5.76
C VAL A 131 6.14 12.72 -5.34
N TYR A 132 6.91 13.20 -4.36
CA TYR A 132 6.90 14.62 -3.99
C TYR A 132 7.47 15.53 -5.08
N GLN A 133 8.49 15.08 -5.81
CA GLN A 133 9.01 15.82 -6.96
C GLN A 133 7.98 16.01 -8.08
N MET A 134 6.96 15.14 -8.12
CA MET A 134 5.80 15.26 -9.01
C MET A 134 4.73 16.26 -8.48
N ASN A 135 5.06 17.08 -7.48
CA ASN A 135 4.15 18.04 -6.82
C ASN A 135 2.87 17.38 -6.23
N LYS A 136 2.98 16.14 -5.79
CA LYS A 136 1.86 15.41 -5.18
C LYS A 136 1.89 15.56 -3.66
N ARG A 137 0.75 15.89 -3.07
CA ARG A 137 0.60 15.99 -1.61
C ARG A 137 0.21 14.63 -1.06
N ILE A 138 1.13 14.01 -0.32
CA ILE A 138 0.93 12.68 0.27
C ILE A 138 1.20 12.74 1.76
N VAL A 139 0.35 12.11 2.54
CA VAL A 139 0.57 11.92 3.98
C VAL A 139 0.34 10.46 4.36
N LEU A 140 1.04 10.01 5.40
CA LEU A 140 0.81 8.74 6.03
C LEU A 140 0.02 8.92 7.33
N GLN A 141 -0.97 8.06 7.50
CA GLN A 141 -1.81 8.03 8.69
C GLN A 141 -1.81 6.62 9.27
N LYS A 142 -1.65 6.54 10.60
CA LYS A 142 -1.84 5.29 11.31
C LYS A 142 -3.31 4.89 11.31
N ILE A 143 -3.55 3.60 11.14
CA ILE A 143 -4.87 2.99 11.27
C ILE A 143 -4.77 1.70 12.10
N ASP A 144 -5.82 1.35 12.81
CA ASP A 144 -5.93 0.09 13.53
C ASP A 144 -6.33 -1.04 12.57
N SER A 145 -5.83 -2.26 12.79
CA SER A 145 -6.09 -3.43 11.94
C SER A 145 -7.58 -3.69 11.69
N ASN A 146 -8.40 -3.53 12.74
CA ASN A 146 -9.84 -3.77 12.66
C ASN A 146 -10.60 -2.75 11.79
N LYS A 147 -9.98 -1.62 11.48
CA LYS A 147 -10.51 -0.56 10.60
C LYS A 147 -9.84 -0.55 9.22
N ASN A 148 -8.84 -1.44 9.00
CA ASN A 148 -8.06 -1.47 7.78
C ASN A 148 -8.66 -2.44 6.76
N PRO A 149 -9.35 -2.00 5.70
CA PRO A 149 -9.94 -2.89 4.71
C PRO A 149 -8.89 -3.73 3.96
N ALA A 150 -7.65 -3.26 3.84
CA ALA A 150 -6.57 -4.01 3.22
C ALA A 150 -6.18 -5.25 4.04
N HIS A 151 -6.40 -5.24 5.37
CA HIS A 151 -6.16 -6.38 6.26
C HIS A 151 -6.98 -7.61 5.85
N ALA A 152 -8.28 -7.44 5.72
CA ALA A 152 -9.18 -8.52 5.31
C ALA A 152 -8.78 -9.11 3.94
N ILE A 153 -8.41 -8.24 2.98
CA ILE A 153 -7.99 -8.65 1.64
C ILE A 153 -6.68 -9.45 1.70
N ALA A 154 -5.69 -8.97 2.46
CA ALA A 154 -4.41 -9.66 2.61
C ALA A 154 -4.58 -11.05 3.23
N CYS A 155 -5.39 -11.16 4.29
CA CYS A 155 -5.72 -12.43 4.94
C CYS A 155 -6.45 -13.37 4.00
N GLN A 156 -7.52 -12.91 3.35
CA GLN A 156 -8.29 -13.73 2.41
C GLN A 156 -7.41 -14.27 1.27
N LYS A 157 -6.62 -13.41 0.65
CA LYS A 157 -5.76 -13.82 -0.48
C LYS A 157 -4.65 -14.76 -0.04
N ARG A 158 -4.15 -14.64 1.18
CA ARG A 158 -3.19 -15.58 1.75
C ARG A 158 -3.84 -16.95 1.93
N GLU A 159 -5.04 -17.04 2.53
CA GLU A 159 -5.75 -18.31 2.70
C GLU A 159 -6.12 -18.95 1.35
N GLU A 160 -6.55 -18.17 0.37
CA GLU A 160 -6.79 -18.66 -1.00
C GLU A 160 -5.52 -19.28 -1.63
N PHE A 161 -4.34 -18.75 -1.29
CA PHE A 161 -3.06 -19.26 -1.78
C PHE A 161 -2.64 -20.52 -1.04
N LEU A 162 -2.76 -20.55 0.29
CA LEU A 162 -2.40 -21.69 1.13
C LEU A 162 -3.37 -22.88 0.93
N HIS A 163 -4.62 -22.58 0.72
CA HIS A 163 -5.68 -23.57 0.54
C HIS A 163 -6.40 -23.35 -0.79
N PRO A 164 -5.71 -23.58 -1.92
CA PRO A 164 -6.33 -23.40 -3.22
C PRO A 164 -7.52 -24.35 -3.31
N GLN A 165 -8.74 -23.78 -3.30
CA GLN A 165 -9.93 -24.58 -3.53
C GLN A 165 -9.77 -25.26 -4.88
N VAL A 166 -9.68 -26.57 -4.89
CA VAL A 166 -9.74 -27.35 -6.11
C VAL A 166 -11.11 -27.07 -6.72
N ARG A 167 -11.15 -26.21 -7.74
CA ARG A 167 -12.41 -25.94 -8.44
C ARG A 167 -12.96 -27.29 -8.89
N PRO A 168 -14.18 -27.66 -8.51
CA PRO A 168 -14.77 -28.93 -8.91
C PRO A 168 -14.62 -29.08 -10.44
N ALA A 169 -14.33 -30.27 -10.90
CA ALA A 169 -14.07 -30.54 -12.31
C ALA A 169 -15.16 -29.96 -13.25
N TRP A 170 -16.42 -30.00 -12.78
CA TRP A 170 -17.56 -29.46 -13.52
C TRP A 170 -17.48 -27.92 -13.69
N LYS A 171 -16.94 -27.16 -12.70
CA LYS A 171 -16.74 -25.70 -12.85
C LYS A 171 -15.64 -25.37 -13.86
N ARG A 172 -14.57 -26.18 -13.93
CA ARG A 172 -13.55 -26.05 -14.98
C ARG A 172 -14.14 -26.30 -16.35
N TRP A 173 -14.99 -27.31 -16.44
CA TRP A 173 -15.65 -27.68 -17.69
C TRP A 173 -16.64 -26.61 -18.16
N MET A 174 -17.44 -26.04 -17.24
CA MET A 174 -18.33 -24.92 -17.54
C MET A 174 -17.59 -23.69 -18.06
N ILE A 175 -16.47 -23.30 -17.43
CA ILE A 175 -15.65 -22.17 -17.90
C ILE A 175 -15.10 -22.46 -19.32
N PHE A 176 -14.65 -23.67 -19.57
CA PHE A 176 -14.18 -24.08 -20.91
C PHE A 176 -15.30 -23.99 -21.94
N LEU A 177 -16.50 -24.48 -21.63
CA LEU A 177 -17.66 -24.41 -22.53
C LEU A 177 -18.09 -22.96 -22.79
N CYS A 178 -18.16 -22.12 -21.77
CA CYS A 178 -18.50 -20.69 -21.93
C CYS A 178 -17.49 -19.98 -22.84
N ASN A 179 -16.19 -20.19 -22.62
CA ASN A 179 -15.16 -19.59 -23.46
C ASN A 179 -15.23 -20.06 -24.93
N ARG A 180 -15.59 -21.32 -25.14
CA ARG A 180 -15.77 -21.91 -26.50
C ARG A 180 -17.00 -21.33 -27.21
N LEU A 181 -18.11 -21.16 -26.48
CA LEU A 181 -19.33 -20.51 -27.00
C LEU A 181 -19.08 -19.05 -27.36
N ILE A 182 -18.40 -18.29 -26.51
CA ILE A 182 -18.04 -16.90 -26.77
C ILE A 182 -17.15 -16.81 -28.04
N ALA A 183 -16.18 -17.70 -28.19
CA ALA A 183 -15.31 -17.75 -29.36
C ALA A 183 -16.06 -18.13 -30.66
N GLN A 184 -17.17 -18.86 -30.57
CA GLN A 184 -18.02 -19.18 -31.73
C GLN A 184 -18.96 -18.04 -32.10
N LEU A 185 -19.43 -17.25 -31.12
CA LEU A 185 -20.32 -16.11 -31.35
C LEU A 185 -19.58 -14.85 -31.83
N SER A 186 -18.23 -14.86 -31.73
CA SER A 186 -17.36 -13.74 -32.19
C SER A 186 -16.76 -13.96 -33.59
N LYS A 187 -17.23 -15.01 -34.28
CA LYS A 187 -16.94 -15.26 -35.69
C LYS A 187 -18.17 -14.96 -36.55
#